data_6e454b561f0c0f56e7cae95dd20fd52b
#
_entry.id   6e454b561f0c0f56e7cae95dd20fd52b
#
_cell.length_a   1.000
_cell.length_b   1.000
_cell.length_c   1.000
_cell.angle_alpha   90.00
_cell.angle_beta   90.00
_cell.angle_gamma   90.00
#
_symmetry.space_group_name_H-M   'P 1'
#
loop_
_entity.id
_entity.type
_entity.pdbx_description
1 polymer ?
#
loop_
_entity_poly.entity_id
_entity_poly.type
_entity_poly.pdbx_seq_one_letter_code
_entity_poly.pdbx_strand_id
1 'polypeptide(L)'
;IKKVAFDFKLQGAYALHVIWNREKTEIAEVYHVPVERVRAGRPNELGQVDTYFISADWSNTRTHKPYPIAAFNVNDRTAASQLIYTGAYSPNMDIYHTPDYLAACNWALVDQRVAEFHLNNIENGFSGSYFISFANGVPTAEERNQIERSLADKFVGAKNSGKFILTFSDDKTRTPEITPISVSDADKQYLALQELLVQNILT
;
A
#
# COMPACT_ATOMS: atom_id res chain seq x y z
N ILE A 1 21.53 -15.45 -3.13
CA ILE A 1 21.73 -14.10 -2.55
C ILE A 1 20.56 -13.16 -2.91
N LYS A 2 20.20 -12.96 -4.21
CA LYS A 2 19.13 -12.00 -4.62
C LYS A 2 17.80 -12.22 -3.90
N LYS A 3 17.32 -13.47 -3.81
CA LYS A 3 16.06 -13.80 -3.11
C LYS A 3 16.12 -13.49 -1.62
N VAL A 4 17.24 -13.78 -0.97
CA VAL A 4 17.47 -13.45 0.45
C VAL A 4 17.42 -11.94 0.68
N ALA A 5 18.10 -11.16 -0.17
CA ALA A 5 18.08 -9.70 -0.07
C ALA A 5 16.67 -9.12 -0.32
N PHE A 6 15.92 -9.72 -1.23
CA PHE A 6 14.54 -9.32 -1.50
C PHE A 6 13.62 -9.58 -0.30
N ASP A 7 13.67 -10.79 0.27
CA ASP A 7 12.87 -11.14 1.45
C ASP A 7 13.24 -10.25 2.64
N PHE A 8 14.55 -10.05 2.88
CA PHE A 8 15.03 -9.19 3.95
C PHE A 8 14.49 -7.75 3.83
N LYS A 9 14.52 -7.19 2.61
CA LYS A 9 14.01 -5.84 2.37
C LYS A 9 12.48 -5.76 2.46
N LEU A 10 11.78 -6.77 1.90
CA LEU A 10 10.31 -6.77 1.84
C LEU A 10 9.66 -7.13 3.18
N GLN A 11 10.25 -8.06 3.93
CA GLN A 11 9.64 -8.64 5.13
C GLN A 11 10.47 -8.44 6.41
N GLY A 12 11.63 -7.79 6.31
CA GLY A 12 12.55 -7.59 7.44
C GLY A 12 13.30 -8.85 7.88
N ALA A 13 13.08 -9.98 7.22
CA ALA A 13 13.65 -11.27 7.59
C ALA A 13 14.02 -12.09 6.36
N TYR A 14 14.82 -13.13 6.56
CA TYR A 14 15.08 -14.16 5.56
C TYR A 14 15.17 -15.54 6.19
N ALA A 15 14.94 -16.58 5.40
CA ALA A 15 15.04 -17.95 5.83
C ALA A 15 15.90 -18.79 4.88
N LEU A 16 16.75 -19.63 5.46
CA LEU A 16 17.61 -20.54 4.74
C LEU A 16 17.45 -21.96 5.27
N HIS A 17 17.20 -22.89 4.37
CA HIS A 17 17.19 -24.31 4.66
C HIS A 17 18.61 -24.85 4.50
N VAL A 18 19.19 -25.31 5.59
CA VAL A 18 20.55 -25.87 5.68
C VAL A 18 20.44 -27.37 5.73
N ILE A 19 21.17 -28.04 4.84
CA ILE A 19 21.26 -29.49 4.80
C ILE A 19 22.68 -29.89 5.15
N TRP A 20 22.82 -30.76 6.16
CA TRP A 20 24.09 -31.30 6.58
C TRP A 20 24.52 -32.45 5.66
N ASN A 21 25.84 -32.66 5.54
CA ASN A 21 26.38 -33.84 4.89
C ASN A 21 26.00 -35.12 5.67
N ARG A 22 26.22 -36.28 5.09
CA ARG A 22 25.86 -37.56 5.70
C ARG A 22 26.51 -37.78 7.09
N GLU A 23 27.70 -37.26 7.27
CA GLU A 23 28.48 -37.36 8.51
C GLU A 23 28.16 -36.25 9.51
N LYS A 24 27.34 -35.26 9.10
CA LYS A 24 26.93 -34.09 9.89
C LYS A 24 28.11 -33.22 10.39
N THR A 25 29.18 -33.26 9.67
CA THR A 25 30.40 -32.47 9.95
C THR A 25 30.37 -31.11 9.29
N GLU A 26 29.78 -31.04 8.09
CA GLU A 26 29.79 -29.85 7.24
C GLU A 26 28.42 -29.60 6.62
N ILE A 27 28.16 -28.36 6.22
CA ILE A 27 27.00 -28.00 5.46
C ILE A 27 27.18 -28.45 4.01
N ALA A 28 26.30 -29.33 3.52
CA ALA A 28 26.31 -29.81 2.16
C ALA A 28 25.61 -28.85 1.20
N GLU A 29 24.45 -28.35 1.61
CA GLU A 29 23.61 -27.51 0.74
C GLU A 29 22.88 -26.46 1.55
N VAL A 30 22.59 -25.31 0.89
CA VAL A 30 21.81 -24.22 1.46
C VAL A 30 20.81 -23.75 0.42
N TYR A 31 19.53 -23.76 0.78
CA TYR A 31 18.44 -23.29 -0.07
C TYR A 31 17.72 -22.12 0.56
N HIS A 32 17.31 -21.19 -0.27
CA HIS A 32 16.41 -20.11 0.14
C HIS A 32 15.00 -20.67 0.36
N VAL A 33 14.39 -20.29 1.48
CA VAL A 33 12.97 -20.54 1.77
C VAL A 33 12.26 -19.19 1.84
N PRO A 34 11.21 -18.96 1.04
CA PRO A 34 10.44 -17.73 1.12
C PRO A 34 9.87 -17.52 2.53
N VAL A 35 10.07 -16.32 3.09
CA VAL A 35 9.71 -16.00 4.49
C VAL A 35 8.21 -16.18 4.75
N GLU A 36 7.36 -15.86 3.78
CA GLU A 36 5.91 -16.02 3.89
C GLU A 36 5.47 -17.47 4.10
N ARG A 37 6.33 -18.44 3.77
CA ARG A 37 6.06 -19.87 3.96
C ARG A 37 6.47 -20.38 5.34
N VAL A 38 7.18 -19.57 6.12
CA VAL A 38 7.73 -19.96 7.41
C VAL A 38 6.85 -19.43 8.54
N ARG A 39 6.59 -20.28 9.53
CA ARG A 39 6.01 -19.90 10.82
C ARG A 39 6.84 -20.48 11.95
N ALA A 40 7.05 -19.69 13.00
CA ALA A 40 7.72 -20.15 14.20
C ALA A 40 6.81 -21.11 14.98
N GLY A 41 7.41 -22.13 15.55
CA GLY A 41 6.80 -22.95 16.58
C GLY A 41 6.64 -22.18 17.89
N ARG A 42 6.06 -22.83 18.89
CA ARG A 42 5.93 -22.23 20.22
C ARG A 42 7.32 -22.08 20.83
N PRO A 43 7.67 -20.89 21.36
CA PRO A 43 8.93 -20.71 22.06
C PRO A 43 9.04 -21.61 23.30
N ASN A 44 10.23 -22.02 23.62
CA ASN A 44 10.55 -22.72 24.86
C ASN A 44 10.54 -21.74 26.06
N GLU A 45 10.83 -22.24 27.27
CA GLU A 45 10.87 -21.46 28.51
C GLU A 45 11.89 -20.32 28.50
N LEU A 46 12.90 -20.42 27.64
CA LEU A 46 13.92 -19.39 27.42
C LEU A 46 13.55 -18.39 26.32
N GLY A 47 12.33 -18.48 25.76
CA GLY A 47 11.89 -17.63 24.66
C GLY A 47 12.48 -18.01 23.29
N GLN A 48 13.18 -19.12 23.17
CA GLN A 48 13.80 -19.56 21.93
C GLN A 48 12.88 -20.47 21.13
N VAL A 49 12.93 -20.33 19.80
CA VAL A 49 12.18 -21.18 18.87
C VAL A 49 13.03 -22.37 18.46
N ASP A 50 12.63 -23.57 18.87
CA ASP A 50 13.34 -24.81 18.54
C ASP A 50 12.87 -25.45 17.23
N THR A 51 11.67 -25.09 16.76
CA THR A 51 11.06 -25.68 15.56
C THR A 51 10.35 -24.61 14.76
N TYR A 52 10.57 -24.62 13.45
CA TYR A 52 9.80 -23.84 12.47
C TYR A 52 8.91 -24.77 11.68
N PHE A 53 7.87 -24.20 11.07
CA PHE A 53 6.97 -24.91 10.17
C PHE A 53 6.98 -24.24 8.80
N ILE A 54 7.05 -25.04 7.76
CA ILE A 54 7.02 -24.58 6.37
C ILE A 54 5.74 -25.09 5.71
N SER A 55 4.95 -24.20 5.10
CA SER A 55 3.79 -24.57 4.31
C SER A 55 3.78 -23.81 2.98
N ALA A 56 3.27 -24.47 1.95
CA ALA A 56 3.06 -23.82 0.66
C ALA A 56 1.90 -22.82 0.72
N ASP A 57 0.91 -23.09 1.55
CA ASP A 57 -0.27 -22.24 1.74
C ASP A 57 -0.80 -22.36 3.18
N TRP A 58 -0.69 -21.27 3.93
CA TRP A 58 -1.16 -21.18 5.30
C TRP A 58 -2.68 -20.98 5.43
N SER A 59 -3.36 -20.60 4.35
CA SER A 59 -4.82 -20.47 4.34
C SER A 59 -5.51 -21.83 4.26
N ASN A 60 -4.81 -22.83 3.68
CA ASN A 60 -5.34 -24.19 3.50
C ASN A 60 -4.37 -25.24 4.03
N THR A 61 -4.21 -25.31 5.34
CA THR A 61 -3.32 -26.27 6.01
C THR A 61 -3.83 -27.72 5.98
N ARG A 62 -5.05 -27.97 5.55
CA ARG A 62 -5.56 -29.34 5.33
C ARG A 62 -4.90 -29.97 4.12
N THR A 63 -4.81 -29.25 3.02
CA THR A 63 -4.19 -29.70 1.76
C THR A 63 -2.67 -29.53 1.80
N HIS A 64 -2.20 -28.39 2.33
CA HIS A 64 -0.79 -28.06 2.44
C HIS A 64 -0.34 -28.18 3.88
N LYS A 65 -0.17 -29.43 4.33
CA LYS A 65 0.23 -29.74 5.71
C LYS A 65 1.58 -29.07 6.03
N PRO A 66 1.66 -28.28 7.12
CA PRO A 66 2.91 -27.68 7.55
C PRO A 66 3.97 -28.77 7.85
N TYR A 67 5.14 -28.59 7.30
CA TYR A 67 6.28 -29.48 7.55
C TYR A 67 7.15 -28.89 8.67
N PRO A 68 7.35 -29.63 9.78
CA PRO A 68 8.22 -29.18 10.86
C PRO A 68 9.70 -29.31 10.48
N ILE A 69 10.50 -28.33 10.82
CA ILE A 69 11.94 -28.30 10.62
C ILE A 69 12.62 -27.73 11.86
N ALA A 70 13.71 -28.35 12.33
CA ALA A 70 14.45 -27.87 13.49
C ALA A 70 15.09 -26.50 13.22
N ALA A 71 15.14 -25.64 14.22
CA ALA A 71 15.92 -24.42 14.17
C ALA A 71 17.41 -24.74 14.02
N PHE A 72 18.12 -23.88 13.31
CA PHE A 72 19.55 -24.06 13.11
C PHE A 72 20.31 -23.93 14.42
N ASN A 73 21.10 -24.98 14.73
CA ASN A 73 21.99 -25.00 15.86
C ASN A 73 23.30 -25.68 15.45
N VAL A 74 24.38 -24.92 15.49
CA VAL A 74 25.72 -25.41 15.10
C VAL A 74 26.22 -26.49 16.04
N ASN A 75 25.77 -26.51 17.29
CA ASN A 75 26.20 -27.46 18.33
C ASN A 75 25.30 -28.73 18.36
N ASP A 76 24.10 -28.67 17.81
CA ASP A 76 23.18 -29.80 17.66
C ASP A 76 22.93 -30.09 16.18
N ARG A 77 23.61 -31.05 15.63
CA ARG A 77 23.50 -31.50 14.23
C ARG A 77 22.75 -32.84 14.11
N THR A 78 21.94 -33.19 15.08
CA THR A 78 21.18 -34.45 15.08
C THR A 78 20.17 -34.51 13.92
N ALA A 79 19.50 -33.41 13.61
CA ALA A 79 18.65 -33.28 12.44
C ALA A 79 19.45 -33.23 11.15
N ALA A 80 18.99 -33.93 10.11
CA ALA A 80 19.65 -33.93 8.79
C ALA A 80 19.55 -32.58 8.10
N SER A 81 18.53 -31.80 8.42
CA SER A 81 18.36 -30.44 7.90
C SER A 81 17.76 -29.53 8.98
N GLN A 82 18.10 -28.26 8.89
CA GLN A 82 17.71 -27.22 9.84
C GLN A 82 17.37 -25.93 9.11
N LEU A 83 16.62 -25.04 9.76
CA LEU A 83 16.23 -23.75 9.21
C LEU A 83 16.91 -22.62 9.98
N ILE A 84 17.64 -21.76 9.27
CA ILE A 84 18.00 -20.43 9.74
C ILE A 84 16.84 -19.51 9.44
N TYR A 85 16.29 -18.86 10.47
CA TYR A 85 15.35 -17.76 10.34
C TYR A 85 15.90 -16.58 11.15
N THR A 86 16.13 -15.46 10.49
CA THR A 86 16.70 -14.27 11.13
C THR A 86 16.34 -13.03 10.33
N GLY A 87 16.48 -11.85 10.91
CA GLY A 87 16.12 -10.58 10.27
C GLY A 87 16.67 -9.37 10.98
N ALA A 88 16.17 -8.19 10.58
CA ALA A 88 16.51 -6.92 11.19
C ALA A 88 16.01 -6.87 12.63
N TYR A 89 16.81 -6.30 13.51
CA TYR A 89 16.39 -6.05 14.88
C TYR A 89 15.16 -5.11 14.88
N SER A 90 14.11 -5.53 15.55
CA SER A 90 12.90 -4.75 15.72
C SER A 90 12.54 -4.71 17.20
N PRO A 91 12.49 -3.54 17.85
CA PRO A 91 12.10 -3.43 19.25
C PRO A 91 10.75 -4.08 19.54
N ASN A 92 10.63 -4.78 20.66
CA ASN A 92 9.44 -5.53 21.09
C ASN A 92 8.98 -6.65 20.14
N MET A 93 9.87 -7.12 19.25
CA MET A 93 9.61 -8.23 18.34
C MET A 93 10.63 -9.36 18.63
N ASP A 94 10.21 -10.38 19.37
CA ASP A 94 11.13 -11.44 19.81
C ASP A 94 11.37 -12.52 18.75
N ILE A 95 10.37 -12.78 17.90
CA ILE A 95 10.39 -13.91 16.98
C ILE A 95 10.32 -13.46 15.52
N TYR A 96 9.35 -12.58 15.21
CA TYR A 96 9.17 -12.04 13.88
C TYR A 96 9.83 -10.69 13.74
N HIS A 97 10.21 -10.36 12.52
CA HIS A 97 10.90 -9.11 12.21
C HIS A 97 9.99 -8.22 11.37
N THR A 98 10.25 -6.93 11.41
CA THR A 98 9.54 -5.94 10.60
C THR A 98 10.49 -5.27 9.61
N PRO A 99 10.05 -4.96 8.39
CA PRO A 99 10.86 -4.23 7.45
C PRO A 99 11.09 -2.78 7.90
N ASP A 100 12.21 -2.21 7.50
CA ASP A 100 12.63 -0.87 7.86
C ASP A 100 11.74 0.26 7.27
N TYR A 101 11.09 -0.01 6.14
CA TYR A 101 10.23 0.97 5.47
C TYR A 101 8.83 1.14 6.09
N LEU A 102 8.47 0.40 7.14
CA LEU A 102 7.13 0.50 7.76
C LEU A 102 6.78 1.92 8.19
N ALA A 103 7.76 2.69 8.68
CA ALA A 103 7.56 4.09 9.06
C ALA A 103 7.16 4.96 7.86
N ALA A 104 7.62 4.62 6.66
CA ALA A 104 7.34 5.34 5.43
C ALA A 104 6.01 4.95 4.76
N CYS A 105 5.32 3.90 5.21
CA CYS A 105 4.10 3.41 4.54
C CYS A 105 3.00 4.47 4.43
N ASN A 106 2.80 5.30 5.45
CA ASN A 106 1.82 6.39 5.40
C ASN A 106 2.20 7.44 4.35
N TRP A 107 3.48 7.73 4.21
CA TRP A 107 3.99 8.66 3.21
C TRP A 107 3.83 8.10 1.79
N ALA A 108 4.12 6.81 1.60
CA ALA A 108 3.86 6.13 0.33
C ALA A 108 2.37 6.14 -0.05
N LEU A 109 1.47 6.00 0.92
CA LEU A 109 0.02 6.14 0.69
C LEU A 109 -0.36 7.57 0.27
N VAL A 110 0.23 8.59 0.90
CA VAL A 110 0.01 10.01 0.51
C VAL A 110 0.50 10.23 -0.92
N ASP A 111 1.69 9.73 -1.29
CA ASP A 111 2.23 9.82 -2.64
C ASP A 111 1.29 9.18 -3.67
N GLN A 112 0.77 7.99 -3.38
CA GLN A 112 -0.23 7.33 -4.22
C GLN A 112 -1.47 8.21 -4.42
N ARG A 113 -2.00 8.82 -3.35
CA ARG A 113 -3.19 9.70 -3.44
C ARG A 113 -2.92 10.97 -4.24
N VAL A 114 -1.72 11.54 -4.13
CA VAL A 114 -1.31 12.68 -4.96
C VAL A 114 -1.24 12.27 -6.43
N ALA A 115 -0.66 11.12 -6.74
CA ALA A 115 -0.62 10.59 -8.10
C ALA A 115 -2.02 10.33 -8.69
N GLU A 116 -2.93 9.72 -7.91
CA GLU A 116 -4.34 9.51 -8.29
C GLU A 116 -5.05 10.85 -8.55
N PHE A 117 -4.83 11.85 -7.71
CA PHE A 117 -5.40 13.19 -7.90
C PHE A 117 -4.92 13.84 -9.21
N HIS A 118 -3.62 13.79 -9.49
CA HIS A 118 -3.08 14.33 -10.74
C HIS A 118 -3.59 13.57 -11.97
N LEU A 119 -3.66 12.25 -11.90
CA LEU A 119 -4.21 11.43 -12.97
C LEU A 119 -5.66 11.81 -13.27
N ASN A 120 -6.49 11.91 -12.24
CA ASN A 120 -7.88 12.34 -12.37
C ASN A 120 -7.99 13.76 -12.98
N ASN A 121 -7.12 14.69 -12.58
CA ASN A 121 -7.11 16.03 -13.16
C ASN A 121 -6.72 16.02 -14.63
N ILE A 122 -5.75 15.22 -15.03
CA ILE A 122 -5.33 15.06 -16.42
C ILE A 122 -6.46 14.43 -17.25
N GLU A 123 -7.06 13.35 -16.78
CA GLU A 123 -8.15 12.64 -17.43
C GLU A 123 -9.40 13.53 -17.59
N ASN A 124 -9.66 14.37 -16.62
CA ASN A 124 -10.79 15.32 -16.62
C ASN A 124 -10.43 16.67 -17.29
N GLY A 125 -9.28 16.77 -17.94
CA GLY A 125 -8.86 17.97 -18.67
C GLY A 125 -8.63 19.18 -17.77
N PHE A 126 -8.19 18.99 -16.52
CA PHE A 126 -8.03 20.02 -15.51
C PHE A 126 -9.33 20.83 -15.25
N SER A 127 -10.50 20.24 -15.53
CA SER A 127 -11.78 20.88 -15.30
C SER A 127 -12.02 21.07 -13.80
N GLY A 128 -11.76 22.29 -13.35
CA GLY A 128 -12.11 22.74 -12.00
C GLY A 128 -13.62 22.70 -11.77
N SER A 129 -14.01 22.85 -10.53
CA SER A 129 -15.43 23.09 -10.19
C SER A 129 -15.85 24.45 -10.72
N TYR A 130 -17.08 24.54 -11.21
CA TYR A 130 -17.63 25.79 -11.74
C TYR A 130 -18.79 26.25 -10.90
N PHE A 131 -18.85 27.53 -10.67
CA PHE A 131 -20.05 28.23 -10.17
C PHE A 131 -20.80 28.79 -11.37
N ILE A 132 -22.05 28.31 -11.57
CA ILE A 132 -22.88 28.73 -12.69
C ILE A 132 -24.08 29.45 -12.10
N SER A 133 -24.18 30.75 -12.40
CA SER A 133 -25.30 31.60 -11.96
C SER A 133 -26.23 31.91 -13.14
N PHE A 134 -27.49 31.58 -12.98
CA PHE A 134 -28.55 31.95 -13.92
C PHE A 134 -29.38 33.09 -13.36
N ALA A 135 -29.60 34.12 -14.16
CA ALA A 135 -30.34 35.33 -13.79
C ALA A 135 -31.73 35.41 -14.47
N ASN A 136 -32.23 34.31 -15.00
CA ASN A 136 -33.49 34.28 -15.80
C ASN A 136 -34.73 33.89 -15.02
N GLY A 137 -34.70 34.00 -13.70
CA GLY A 137 -35.79 33.58 -12.82
C GLY A 137 -35.44 32.35 -11.99
N VAL A 138 -36.26 32.06 -10.98
CA VAL A 138 -36.12 30.87 -10.15
C VAL A 138 -36.95 29.75 -10.76
N PRO A 139 -36.36 28.69 -11.32
CA PRO A 139 -37.11 27.59 -11.91
C PRO A 139 -37.86 26.78 -10.85
N THR A 140 -38.87 26.08 -11.28
CA THR A 140 -39.54 25.06 -10.46
C THR A 140 -38.58 23.92 -10.11
N ALA A 141 -38.92 23.12 -9.12
CA ALA A 141 -38.08 21.98 -8.72
C ALA A 141 -37.86 20.99 -9.87
N GLU A 142 -38.84 20.80 -10.74
CA GLU A 142 -38.76 19.89 -11.89
C GLU A 142 -37.85 20.46 -12.99
N GLU A 143 -37.96 21.72 -13.31
CA GLU A 143 -37.09 22.42 -14.27
C GLU A 143 -35.63 22.45 -13.77
N ARG A 144 -35.45 22.69 -12.48
CA ARG A 144 -34.12 22.64 -11.86
C ARG A 144 -33.47 21.29 -12.06
N ASN A 145 -34.18 20.20 -11.78
CA ASN A 145 -33.69 18.84 -11.98
C ASN A 145 -33.38 18.56 -13.46
N GLN A 146 -34.13 19.10 -14.39
CA GLN A 146 -33.86 18.96 -15.83
C GLN A 146 -32.61 19.74 -16.24
N ILE A 147 -32.41 20.95 -15.73
CA ILE A 147 -31.20 21.75 -15.97
C ILE A 147 -29.96 21.04 -15.41
N GLU A 148 -30.04 20.53 -14.18
CA GLU A 148 -28.97 19.79 -13.57
C GLU A 148 -28.55 18.55 -14.37
N ARG A 149 -29.54 17.76 -14.82
CA ARG A 149 -29.28 16.57 -15.68
C ARG A 149 -28.71 16.98 -17.03
N SER A 150 -29.24 18.01 -17.69
CA SER A 150 -28.73 18.45 -18.99
C SER A 150 -27.28 18.98 -18.91
N LEU A 151 -26.93 19.63 -17.81
CA LEU A 151 -25.57 20.09 -17.55
C LEU A 151 -24.66 18.91 -17.22
N ALA A 152 -25.11 17.97 -16.40
CA ALA A 152 -24.40 16.77 -16.11
C ALA A 152 -24.10 15.96 -17.40
N ASP A 153 -25.10 15.80 -18.27
CA ASP A 153 -24.92 15.05 -19.53
C ASP A 153 -23.97 15.74 -20.52
N LYS A 154 -23.95 17.06 -20.54
CA LYS A 154 -23.12 17.84 -21.47
C LYS A 154 -21.68 18.08 -20.98
N PHE A 155 -21.52 18.29 -19.68
CA PHE A 155 -20.23 18.70 -19.09
C PHE A 155 -19.58 17.59 -18.25
N VAL A 156 -20.35 16.58 -17.85
CA VAL A 156 -19.92 15.45 -17.04
C VAL A 156 -20.16 14.19 -17.86
N GLY A 157 -19.33 13.93 -18.87
CA GLY A 157 -19.32 12.60 -19.48
C GLY A 157 -19.01 11.54 -18.41
N ALA A 158 -19.28 10.24 -18.67
CA ALA A 158 -19.19 9.14 -17.73
C ALA A 158 -17.83 9.01 -16.95
N LYS A 159 -16.85 9.82 -17.28
CA LYS A 159 -15.54 9.94 -16.63
C LYS A 159 -15.25 11.32 -16.01
N ASN A 160 -16.06 12.34 -16.26
CA ASN A 160 -15.79 13.70 -15.82
C ASN A 160 -16.69 14.07 -14.64
N SER A 161 -16.19 13.90 -13.44
CA SER A 161 -16.85 14.37 -12.21
C SER A 161 -16.55 15.85 -11.92
N GLY A 162 -16.66 16.71 -12.93
CA GLY A 162 -16.64 18.16 -12.71
C GLY A 162 -17.80 18.55 -11.80
N LYS A 163 -17.49 19.05 -10.59
CA LYS A 163 -18.51 19.53 -9.66
C LYS A 163 -18.91 20.93 -10.09
N PHE A 164 -20.22 21.16 -10.26
CA PHE A 164 -20.73 22.50 -10.49
C PHE A 164 -21.77 22.86 -9.41
N ILE A 165 -21.82 24.14 -9.07
CA ILE A 165 -22.78 24.69 -8.17
C ILE A 165 -23.69 25.58 -9.00
N LEU A 166 -25.01 25.31 -8.98
CA LEU A 166 -26.02 26.10 -9.69
C LEU A 166 -26.69 27.06 -8.74
N THR A 167 -26.80 28.32 -9.18
CA THR A 167 -27.63 29.32 -8.51
C THR A 167 -28.58 29.97 -9.49
N PHE A 168 -29.76 30.32 -8.99
CA PHE A 168 -30.80 30.97 -9.76
C PHE A 168 -31.20 32.27 -9.06
N SER A 169 -31.41 33.34 -9.82
CA SER A 169 -31.78 34.64 -9.32
C SER A 169 -32.87 35.24 -10.20
N ASP A 170 -33.82 35.98 -9.59
CA ASP A 170 -34.84 36.73 -10.29
C ASP A 170 -34.37 38.10 -10.81
N ASP A 171 -33.12 38.44 -10.55
CA ASP A 171 -32.53 39.71 -10.94
C ASP A 171 -32.20 39.73 -12.44
N LYS A 172 -33.16 40.19 -13.23
CA LYS A 172 -33.02 40.31 -14.71
C LYS A 172 -31.97 41.32 -15.17
N THR A 173 -31.37 42.08 -14.26
CA THR A 173 -30.29 43.03 -14.57
C THR A 173 -28.94 42.37 -14.65
N ARG A 174 -28.78 41.16 -14.16
CA ARG A 174 -27.56 40.36 -14.21
C ARG A 174 -27.57 39.42 -15.40
N THR A 175 -26.43 39.30 -16.03
CA THR A 175 -26.20 38.27 -17.06
C THR A 175 -25.84 36.95 -16.39
N PRO A 176 -26.15 35.79 -17.01
CA PRO A 176 -25.64 34.50 -16.54
C PRO A 176 -24.11 34.51 -16.48
N GLU A 177 -23.57 34.05 -15.38
CA GLU A 177 -22.13 34.06 -15.15
C GLU A 177 -21.61 32.64 -14.85
N ILE A 178 -20.46 32.28 -15.44
CA ILE A 178 -19.76 31.05 -15.16
C ILE A 178 -18.40 31.44 -14.56
N THR A 179 -18.24 31.17 -13.28
CA THR A 179 -17.00 31.47 -12.57
C THR A 179 -16.28 30.15 -12.23
N PRO A 180 -15.07 29.96 -12.73
CA PRO A 180 -14.29 28.79 -12.29
C PRO A 180 -13.94 28.93 -10.81
N ILE A 181 -14.15 27.86 -10.05
CA ILE A 181 -13.67 27.78 -8.68
C ILE A 181 -12.21 27.33 -8.76
N SER A 182 -11.31 28.30 -8.84
CA SER A 182 -9.87 28.01 -8.81
C SER A 182 -9.47 27.67 -7.39
N VAL A 183 -8.91 26.47 -7.18
CA VAL A 183 -8.12 26.18 -5.99
C VAL A 183 -6.77 26.86 -6.21
N SER A 184 -6.68 28.15 -5.86
CA SER A 184 -5.44 28.90 -5.98
C SER A 184 -4.35 28.25 -5.12
N ASP A 185 -3.16 28.12 -5.67
CA ASP A 185 -1.95 27.55 -5.05
C ASP A 185 -1.92 26.04 -4.81
N ALA A 186 -2.86 25.25 -5.28
CA ALA A 186 -2.80 23.80 -5.20
C ALA A 186 -1.49 23.24 -5.79
N ASP A 187 -1.07 23.77 -6.92
CA ASP A 187 0.18 23.31 -7.59
C ASP A 187 1.41 23.56 -6.73
N LYS A 188 1.49 24.69 -6.04
CA LYS A 188 2.61 25.00 -5.13
C LYS A 188 2.59 24.12 -3.89
N GLN A 189 1.39 23.83 -3.36
CA GLN A 189 1.23 22.92 -2.21
C GLN A 189 1.64 21.50 -2.57
N TYR A 190 1.31 21.04 -3.79
CA TYR A 190 1.71 19.71 -4.25
C TYR A 190 3.21 19.59 -4.49
N LEU A 191 3.87 20.63 -5.01
CA LEU A 191 5.34 20.63 -5.15
C LEU A 191 6.03 20.56 -3.79
N ALA A 192 5.60 21.36 -2.82
CA ALA A 192 6.13 21.31 -1.46
C ALA A 192 5.87 19.95 -0.77
N LEU A 193 4.69 19.36 -1.00
CA LEU A 193 4.35 18.03 -0.50
C LEU A 193 5.23 16.96 -1.14
N GLN A 194 5.52 17.05 -2.43
CA GLN A 194 6.37 16.10 -3.14
C GLN A 194 7.81 16.11 -2.62
N GLU A 195 8.39 17.28 -2.35
CA GLU A 195 9.70 17.38 -1.70
C GLU A 195 9.71 16.72 -0.32
N LEU A 196 8.67 16.96 0.49
CA LEU A 196 8.50 16.36 1.79
C LEU A 196 8.35 14.83 1.72
N LEU A 197 7.61 14.32 0.74
CA LEU A 197 7.42 12.89 0.49
C LEU A 197 8.74 12.20 0.19
N VAL A 198 9.55 12.77 -0.71
CA VAL A 198 10.87 12.22 -1.05
C VAL A 198 11.76 12.10 0.18
N GLN A 199 11.80 13.13 1.03
CA GLN A 199 12.58 13.09 2.27
C GLN A 199 12.12 12.01 3.23
N ASN A 200 10.80 11.84 3.42
CA ASN A 200 10.26 10.90 4.42
C ASN A 200 10.17 9.44 3.92
N ILE A 201 10.28 9.20 2.62
CA ILE A 201 10.30 7.84 2.06
C ILE A 201 11.74 7.31 1.93
N LEU A 202 12.71 8.20 1.64
CA LEU A 202 14.08 7.80 1.34
C LEU A 202 15.05 7.90 2.53
N THR A 203 14.64 8.47 3.66
CA THR A 203 15.42 8.49 4.90
C THR A 203 15.01 7.36 5.81
#